data_4048e116e0365abda8425027116f6b6a
#
_entry.id   4048e116e0365abda8425027116f6b6a
#
_cell.length_a   1.000
_cell.length_b   1.000
_cell.length_c   1.000
_cell.angle_alpha   90.00
_cell.angle_beta   90.00
_cell.angle_gamma   90.00
#
_symmetry.space_group_name_H-M   'P 1'
#
loop_
_entity.id
_entity.type
_entity.pdbx_description
1 polymer ?
#
loop_
_entity_poly.entity_id
_entity_poly.type
_entity_poly.pdbx_seq_one_letter_code
_entity_poly.pdbx_strand_id
1 'polypeptide(L)'
;MGVLSNIEPYGVFRFFEEICGIPHGSSDTKKISDYLVKFATDRKLRYIQDGSNNVIIFKGGTAGYENSASVMLQGHMDMVCEKDADCDINFERDGLRLLLEDGVISADGTTLGGDDGIAVAFALAILEADDIPHPPLECVFTVDEEIGMLGAAAIDCSPLRSRIMLNLDSEDEGYLLVSCAGGACATCHIPVEYENMAGELSVVKITVDGLTGGHSGVEIIKQRANADKQLARLLYNIGNDVSYRLISIQGGLKDNAIPNKAEAYVGIDSDDVDNFVKCAEKY
;
A
#
# COMPACT_ATOMS: atom_id res chain seq x y z
N MET A 1 -18.44 -20.44 16.18
CA MET A 1 -18.92 -20.23 14.82
C MET A 1 -18.30 -18.92 14.38
N GLY A 2 -17.70 -18.86 13.22
CA GLY A 2 -17.04 -17.64 12.75
C GLY A 2 -18.06 -16.55 12.43
N VAL A 3 -17.62 -15.31 12.38
CA VAL A 3 -18.46 -14.14 12.09
C VAL A 3 -19.10 -14.25 10.70
N LEU A 4 -18.33 -14.80 9.72
CA LEU A 4 -18.74 -14.91 8.32
C LEU A 4 -19.32 -16.27 7.94
N SER A 5 -19.55 -17.16 8.92
CA SER A 5 -19.91 -18.57 8.70
C SER A 5 -21.25 -18.81 7.99
N ASN A 6 -22.10 -17.78 7.83
CA ASN A 6 -23.41 -17.88 7.18
C ASN A 6 -23.53 -17.04 5.91
N ILE A 7 -22.38 -16.56 5.34
CA ILE A 7 -22.40 -15.72 4.16
C ILE A 7 -21.99 -16.53 2.94
N GLU A 8 -22.73 -16.37 1.85
CA GLU A 8 -22.42 -16.99 0.56
C GLU A 8 -21.65 -16.01 -0.34
N PRO A 9 -20.69 -16.47 -1.14
CA PRO A 9 -20.24 -17.88 -1.27
C PRO A 9 -19.40 -18.32 -0.04
N TYR A 10 -19.88 -19.34 0.66
CA TYR A 10 -19.30 -19.81 1.93
C TYR A 10 -17.80 -20.08 1.87
N GLY A 11 -17.32 -20.71 0.80
CA GLY A 11 -15.90 -21.04 0.65
C GLY A 11 -15.01 -19.79 0.65
N VAL A 12 -15.45 -18.72 0.00
CA VAL A 12 -14.71 -17.44 -0.07
C VAL A 12 -14.65 -16.78 1.30
N PHE A 13 -15.81 -16.58 1.93
CA PHE A 13 -15.85 -15.88 3.22
C PHE A 13 -15.22 -16.66 4.36
N ARG A 14 -15.24 -18.00 4.30
CA ARG A 14 -14.49 -18.83 5.23
C ARG A 14 -12.97 -18.59 5.11
N PHE A 15 -12.42 -18.59 3.90
CA PHE A 15 -11.01 -18.31 3.69
C PHE A 15 -10.65 -16.87 4.04
N PHE A 16 -11.51 -15.92 3.74
CA PHE A 16 -11.29 -14.53 4.14
C PHE A 16 -11.21 -14.37 5.66
N GLU A 17 -12.13 -15.00 6.40
CA GLU A 17 -12.09 -15.02 7.87
C GLU A 17 -10.83 -15.69 8.41
N GLU A 18 -10.37 -16.83 7.79
CA GLU A 18 -9.12 -17.49 8.16
C GLU A 18 -7.91 -16.58 7.93
N ILE A 19 -7.85 -15.85 6.80
CA ILE A 19 -6.80 -14.90 6.46
C ILE A 19 -6.77 -13.75 7.48
N CYS A 20 -7.90 -13.15 7.78
CA CYS A 20 -8.01 -12.07 8.77
C CYS A 20 -7.56 -12.50 10.17
N GLY A 21 -7.61 -13.79 10.49
CA GLY A 21 -7.09 -14.36 11.73
C GLY A 21 -5.56 -14.47 11.79
N ILE A 22 -4.86 -14.23 10.69
CA ILE A 22 -3.40 -14.35 10.57
C ILE A 22 -2.79 -12.95 10.46
N PRO A 23 -1.79 -12.57 11.29
CA PRO A 23 -1.00 -11.37 11.04
C PRO A 23 -0.35 -11.40 9.65
N HIS A 24 -0.62 -10.36 8.84
CA HIS A 24 -0.13 -10.30 7.46
C HIS A 24 0.09 -8.86 6.95
N GLY A 25 0.52 -7.96 7.83
CA GLY A 25 0.92 -6.62 7.41
C GLY A 25 2.10 -6.64 6.45
N SER A 26 2.23 -5.60 5.61
CA SER A 26 3.39 -5.44 4.72
C SER A 26 4.69 -5.55 5.53
N SER A 27 5.68 -6.22 4.98
CA SER A 27 6.95 -6.63 5.62
C SER A 27 6.85 -7.73 6.70
N ASP A 28 5.66 -8.15 7.14
CA ASP A 28 5.46 -9.31 8.06
C ASP A 28 4.57 -10.39 7.41
N THR A 29 4.94 -10.83 6.23
CA THR A 29 4.13 -11.72 5.36
C THR A 29 4.43 -13.21 5.53
N LYS A 30 5.42 -13.58 6.37
CA LYS A 30 5.84 -14.98 6.50
C LYS A 30 4.73 -15.92 6.97
N LYS A 31 3.90 -15.46 7.91
CA LYS A 31 2.84 -16.30 8.50
C LYS A 31 1.74 -16.63 7.48
N ILE A 32 1.32 -15.63 6.71
CA ILE A 32 0.31 -15.82 5.66
C ILE A 32 0.87 -16.65 4.50
N SER A 33 2.13 -16.43 4.12
CA SER A 33 2.82 -17.25 3.12
C SER A 33 2.89 -18.72 3.53
N ASP A 34 3.24 -19.01 4.79
CA ASP A 34 3.27 -20.38 5.32
C ASP A 34 1.87 -21.01 5.42
N TYR A 35 0.84 -20.23 5.69
CA TYR A 35 -0.54 -20.68 5.63
C TYR A 35 -0.92 -21.16 4.21
N LEU A 36 -0.55 -20.41 3.17
CA LEU A 36 -0.78 -20.80 1.78
C LEU A 36 0.01 -22.06 1.38
N VAL A 37 1.24 -22.20 1.84
CA VAL A 37 2.05 -23.40 1.67
C VAL A 37 1.39 -24.61 2.35
N LYS A 38 0.91 -24.42 3.57
CA LYS A 38 0.17 -25.47 4.29
C LYS A 38 -1.12 -25.86 3.57
N PHE A 39 -1.89 -24.87 3.10
CA PHE A 39 -3.09 -25.08 2.31
C PHE A 39 -2.82 -25.97 1.09
N ALA A 40 -1.77 -25.64 0.31
CA ALA A 40 -1.38 -26.38 -0.88
C ALA A 40 -0.90 -27.80 -0.52
N THR A 41 -0.10 -27.95 0.54
CA THR A 41 0.42 -29.25 1.01
C THR A 41 -0.72 -30.19 1.45
N ASP A 42 -1.66 -29.71 2.25
CA ASP A 42 -2.79 -30.48 2.75
C ASP A 42 -3.67 -31.02 1.60
N ARG A 43 -3.73 -30.28 0.49
CA ARG A 43 -4.52 -30.62 -0.71
C ARG A 43 -3.71 -31.29 -1.82
N LYS A 44 -2.42 -31.56 -1.56
CA LYS A 44 -1.48 -32.18 -2.52
C LYS A 44 -1.35 -31.40 -3.82
N LEU A 45 -1.51 -30.09 -3.75
CA LEU A 45 -1.27 -29.17 -4.87
C LEU A 45 0.23 -28.87 -4.99
N ARG A 46 0.71 -28.75 -6.23
CA ARG A 46 2.07 -28.26 -6.47
C ARG A 46 2.13 -26.79 -6.10
N TYR A 47 3.19 -26.38 -5.44
CA TYR A 47 3.43 -25.00 -5.09
C TYR A 47 4.91 -24.61 -5.18
N ILE A 48 5.18 -23.34 -5.18
CA ILE A 48 6.50 -22.71 -5.03
C ILE A 48 6.34 -21.59 -4.00
N GLN A 49 7.22 -21.55 -3.01
CA GLN A 49 7.41 -20.41 -2.11
C GLN A 49 8.82 -19.88 -2.34
N ASP A 50 8.96 -18.59 -2.64
CA ASP A 50 10.26 -17.98 -2.89
C ASP A 50 10.87 -17.36 -1.62
N GLY A 51 12.08 -16.79 -1.77
CA GLY A 51 12.81 -16.17 -0.66
C GLY A 51 12.19 -14.86 -0.16
N SER A 52 11.29 -14.26 -0.93
CA SER A 52 10.55 -13.05 -0.57
C SER A 52 9.19 -13.36 0.06
N ASN A 53 8.83 -14.64 0.24
CA ASN A 53 7.54 -15.14 0.68
C ASN A 53 6.41 -15.09 -0.35
N ASN A 54 6.65 -14.77 -1.63
CA ASN A 54 5.64 -15.00 -2.66
C ASN A 54 5.30 -16.50 -2.75
N VAL A 55 4.04 -16.80 -3.07
CA VAL A 55 3.58 -18.18 -3.24
C VAL A 55 2.89 -18.35 -4.58
N ILE A 56 3.24 -19.41 -5.31
CA ILE A 56 2.56 -19.84 -6.53
C ILE A 56 1.95 -21.21 -6.28
N ILE A 57 0.66 -21.39 -6.51
CA ILE A 57 -0.04 -22.67 -6.39
C ILE A 57 -0.61 -23.08 -7.74
N PHE A 58 -0.42 -24.34 -8.11
CA PHE A 58 -0.84 -24.88 -9.40
C PHE A 58 -1.93 -25.92 -9.20
N LYS A 59 -3.00 -25.86 -10.03
CA LYS A 59 -4.06 -26.86 -10.09
C LYS A 59 -4.29 -27.30 -11.54
N GLY A 60 -4.42 -28.59 -11.79
CA GLY A 60 -4.78 -29.12 -13.12
C GLY A 60 -6.19 -28.71 -13.53
N GLY A 61 -6.49 -28.70 -14.83
CA GLY A 61 -7.84 -28.47 -15.30
C GLY A 61 -8.79 -29.59 -14.89
N THR A 62 -10.04 -29.24 -14.65
CA THR A 62 -11.12 -30.20 -14.37
C THR A 62 -11.49 -31.02 -15.63
N ALA A 63 -12.28 -32.08 -15.47
CA ALA A 63 -12.70 -32.95 -16.57
C ALA A 63 -13.29 -32.15 -17.72
N GLY A 64 -12.71 -32.34 -18.92
CA GLY A 64 -13.05 -31.61 -20.14
C GLY A 64 -12.31 -30.29 -20.35
N TYR A 65 -11.53 -29.82 -19.36
CA TYR A 65 -10.74 -28.59 -19.44
C TYR A 65 -9.22 -28.81 -19.30
N GLU A 66 -8.77 -30.07 -19.22
CA GLU A 66 -7.37 -30.44 -18.92
C GLU A 66 -6.36 -29.84 -19.94
N ASN A 67 -6.82 -29.71 -21.20
CA ASN A 67 -6.01 -29.19 -22.30
C ASN A 67 -6.35 -27.74 -22.67
N SER A 68 -7.19 -27.08 -21.90
CA SER A 68 -7.51 -25.66 -22.11
C SER A 68 -6.31 -24.78 -21.80
N ALA A 69 -6.30 -23.55 -22.37
CA ALA A 69 -5.30 -22.57 -22.00
C ALA A 69 -5.37 -22.30 -20.51
N SER A 70 -4.22 -22.32 -19.83
CA SER A 70 -4.15 -22.03 -18.40
C SER A 70 -4.49 -20.58 -18.09
N VAL A 71 -5.09 -20.35 -16.92
CA VAL A 71 -5.43 -19.03 -16.42
C VAL A 71 -4.66 -18.77 -15.13
N MET A 72 -4.13 -17.58 -15.01
CA MET A 72 -3.49 -17.08 -13.79
C MET A 72 -4.51 -16.26 -13.00
N LEU A 73 -4.63 -16.55 -11.70
CA LEU A 73 -5.31 -15.69 -10.73
C LEU A 73 -4.23 -15.03 -9.88
N GLN A 74 -4.26 -13.71 -9.77
CA GLN A 74 -3.25 -12.98 -9.04
C GLN A 74 -3.90 -12.04 -8.04
N GLY A 75 -3.34 -11.97 -6.84
CA GLY A 75 -3.63 -11.03 -5.78
C GLY A 75 -2.45 -10.92 -4.81
N HIS A 76 -2.43 -9.87 -3.99
CA HIS A 76 -1.43 -9.73 -2.94
C HIS A 76 -1.97 -10.21 -1.58
N MET A 77 -1.06 -10.64 -0.71
CA MET A 77 -1.43 -11.24 0.57
C MET A 77 -1.11 -10.36 1.78
N ASP A 78 -0.46 -9.22 1.57
CA ASP A 78 -0.19 -8.23 2.60
C ASP A 78 -1.32 -7.20 2.68
N MET A 79 -1.35 -6.44 3.77
CA MET A 79 -2.32 -5.38 4.01
C MET A 79 -1.69 -4.17 4.69
N VAL A 80 -2.29 -3.00 4.50
CA VAL A 80 -2.00 -1.80 5.30
C VAL A 80 -2.47 -2.00 6.74
N CYS A 81 -1.58 -1.74 7.70
CA CYS A 81 -1.84 -1.87 9.13
C CYS A 81 -2.06 -0.50 9.78
N GLU A 82 -3.30 -0.02 9.79
CA GLU A 82 -3.72 1.19 10.48
C GLU A 82 -4.78 0.86 11.54
N LYS A 83 -4.78 1.60 12.65
CA LYS A 83 -5.74 1.39 13.74
C LYS A 83 -6.10 2.68 14.46
N ASP A 84 -7.26 2.68 15.08
CA ASP A 84 -7.71 3.75 15.96
C ASP A 84 -6.81 3.87 17.20
N ALA A 85 -6.75 5.08 17.77
CA ALA A 85 -5.83 5.38 18.88
C ALA A 85 -6.10 4.55 20.16
N ASP A 86 -7.33 4.11 20.36
CA ASP A 86 -7.79 3.30 21.49
C ASP A 86 -7.85 1.79 21.19
N CYS A 87 -7.52 1.37 19.95
CA CYS A 87 -7.47 -0.03 19.59
C CYS A 87 -6.21 -0.72 20.12
N ASP A 88 -6.39 -1.85 20.82
CA ASP A 88 -5.32 -2.61 21.49
C ASP A 88 -4.67 -3.69 20.63
N ILE A 89 -5.15 -3.91 19.38
CA ILE A 89 -4.61 -4.90 18.45
C ILE A 89 -3.12 -4.62 18.17
N ASN A 90 -2.33 -5.68 18.18
CA ASN A 90 -0.95 -5.70 17.71
C ASN A 90 -0.88 -6.52 16.43
N PHE A 91 -0.70 -5.86 15.29
CA PHE A 91 -0.69 -6.49 13.96
C PHE A 91 0.42 -7.56 13.76
N GLU A 92 1.47 -7.56 14.58
CA GLU A 92 2.53 -8.58 14.48
C GLU A 92 2.11 -9.94 15.05
N ARG A 93 1.09 -9.98 15.93
CA ARG A 93 0.73 -11.22 16.65
C ARG A 93 -0.77 -11.53 16.70
N ASP A 94 -1.62 -10.51 16.59
CA ASP A 94 -3.06 -10.64 16.77
C ASP A 94 -3.74 -10.65 15.39
N GLY A 95 -4.77 -11.47 15.22
CA GLY A 95 -5.68 -11.39 14.08
C GLY A 95 -6.66 -10.23 14.22
N LEU A 96 -7.33 -9.89 13.13
CA LEU A 96 -8.35 -8.85 13.10
C LEU A 96 -9.64 -9.31 13.78
N ARG A 97 -10.37 -8.39 14.38
CA ARG A 97 -11.69 -8.61 14.97
C ARG A 97 -12.76 -8.23 13.95
N LEU A 98 -13.26 -9.21 13.22
CA LEU A 98 -14.24 -8.97 12.16
C LEU A 98 -15.62 -8.60 12.75
N LEU A 99 -16.28 -7.66 12.09
CA LEU A 99 -17.65 -7.26 12.32
C LEU A 99 -18.46 -7.48 11.03
N LEU A 100 -19.74 -7.83 11.19
CA LEU A 100 -20.70 -7.92 10.11
C LEU A 100 -21.95 -7.18 10.50
N GLU A 101 -22.17 -6.02 9.92
CA GLU A 101 -23.31 -5.15 10.20
C GLU A 101 -23.97 -4.70 8.90
N ASP A 102 -25.26 -4.88 8.78
CA ASP A 102 -26.06 -4.48 7.61
C ASP A 102 -25.50 -4.96 6.25
N GLY A 103 -24.85 -6.14 6.22
CA GLY A 103 -24.26 -6.70 5.02
C GLY A 103 -22.88 -6.13 4.68
N VAL A 104 -22.30 -5.32 5.54
CA VAL A 104 -20.95 -4.77 5.42
C VAL A 104 -20.01 -5.53 6.37
N ILE A 105 -18.88 -6.00 5.85
CA ILE A 105 -17.80 -6.59 6.64
C ILE A 105 -16.80 -5.48 6.96
N SER A 106 -16.42 -5.37 8.22
CA SER A 106 -15.38 -4.44 8.70
C SER A 106 -14.51 -5.10 9.77
N ALA A 107 -13.49 -4.40 10.22
CA ALA A 107 -12.68 -4.80 11.37
C ALA A 107 -12.82 -3.75 12.49
N ASP A 108 -12.90 -4.24 13.74
CA ASP A 108 -13.11 -3.39 14.92
C ASP A 108 -11.86 -2.56 15.23
N GLY A 109 -11.96 -1.27 14.95
CA GLY A 109 -10.91 -0.28 15.22
C GLY A 109 -9.64 -0.42 14.37
N THR A 110 -9.68 -1.18 13.25
CA THR A 110 -8.53 -1.36 12.36
C THR A 110 -8.93 -1.35 10.88
N THR A 111 -7.92 -1.26 10.00
CA THR A 111 -8.05 -1.66 8.59
C THR A 111 -8.46 -3.13 8.49
N LEU A 112 -9.18 -3.50 7.40
CA LEU A 112 -9.75 -4.84 7.19
C LEU A 112 -8.83 -5.76 6.38
N GLY A 113 -8.02 -5.21 5.45
CA GLY A 113 -7.27 -6.01 4.48
C GLY A 113 -8.16 -6.71 3.45
N GLY A 114 -9.31 -6.09 3.11
CA GLY A 114 -10.15 -6.53 2.01
C GLY A 114 -9.43 -6.47 0.68
N ASP A 115 -8.69 -5.39 0.48
CA ASP A 115 -7.63 -5.20 -0.47
C ASP A 115 -6.35 -5.83 0.11
N ASP A 116 -5.80 -6.92 -0.41
CA ASP A 116 -6.40 -7.77 -1.45
C ASP A 116 -6.67 -9.21 -0.92
N GLY A 117 -6.93 -9.31 0.39
CA GLY A 117 -7.24 -10.57 1.07
C GLY A 117 -8.45 -11.29 0.45
N ILE A 118 -9.38 -10.55 -0.17
CA ILE A 118 -10.53 -11.15 -0.84
C ILE A 118 -10.12 -11.91 -2.11
N ALA A 119 -9.16 -11.42 -2.88
CA ALA A 119 -8.64 -12.14 -4.04
C ALA A 119 -7.94 -13.44 -3.63
N VAL A 120 -7.16 -13.40 -2.55
CA VAL A 120 -6.55 -14.60 -1.97
C VAL A 120 -7.65 -15.61 -1.59
N ALA A 121 -8.71 -15.16 -0.92
CA ALA A 121 -9.83 -16.01 -0.52
C ALA A 121 -10.57 -16.61 -1.73
N PHE A 122 -10.83 -15.85 -2.79
CA PHE A 122 -11.40 -16.36 -4.04
C PHE A 122 -10.55 -17.45 -4.66
N ALA A 123 -9.24 -17.20 -4.79
CA ALA A 123 -8.31 -18.17 -5.36
C ALA A 123 -8.27 -19.46 -4.54
N LEU A 124 -8.22 -19.37 -3.19
CA LEU A 124 -8.24 -20.54 -2.31
C LEU A 124 -9.55 -21.31 -2.42
N ALA A 125 -10.70 -20.63 -2.51
CA ALA A 125 -11.98 -21.28 -2.68
C ALA A 125 -12.06 -22.08 -3.99
N ILE A 126 -11.56 -21.52 -5.09
CA ILE A 126 -11.51 -22.22 -6.39
C ILE A 126 -10.49 -23.39 -6.36
N LEU A 127 -9.34 -23.17 -5.71
CA LEU A 127 -8.32 -24.21 -5.54
C LEU A 127 -8.83 -25.40 -4.71
N GLU A 128 -9.70 -25.16 -3.73
CA GLU A 128 -10.29 -26.23 -2.91
C GLU A 128 -11.46 -26.93 -3.61
N ALA A 129 -12.26 -26.21 -4.39
CA ALA A 129 -13.49 -26.73 -4.95
C ALA A 129 -13.26 -27.89 -5.93
N ASP A 130 -14.07 -28.94 -5.82
CA ASP A 130 -14.07 -30.07 -6.75
C ASP A 130 -15.23 -30.00 -7.77
N ASP A 131 -16.19 -29.09 -7.57
CA ASP A 131 -17.42 -28.95 -8.32
C ASP A 131 -17.44 -27.71 -9.24
N ILE A 132 -16.41 -26.87 -9.19
CA ILE A 132 -16.25 -25.70 -10.07
C ILE A 132 -15.44 -26.10 -11.31
N PRO A 133 -16.03 -26.14 -12.52
CA PRO A 133 -15.26 -26.39 -13.75
C PRO A 133 -14.25 -25.27 -14.02
N HIS A 134 -12.99 -25.63 -14.26
CA HIS A 134 -11.94 -24.65 -14.52
C HIS A 134 -10.83 -25.21 -15.44
N PRO A 135 -10.13 -24.36 -16.22
CA PRO A 135 -8.91 -24.74 -16.92
C PRO A 135 -7.76 -24.98 -15.93
N PRO A 136 -6.56 -25.40 -16.37
CA PRO A 136 -5.39 -25.38 -15.50
C PRO A 136 -5.18 -23.99 -14.90
N LEU A 137 -4.92 -23.93 -13.60
CA LEU A 137 -4.78 -22.69 -12.82
C LEU A 137 -3.35 -22.50 -12.32
N GLU A 138 -2.91 -21.25 -12.35
CA GLU A 138 -1.69 -20.74 -11.73
C GLU A 138 -2.09 -19.61 -10.79
N CYS A 139 -2.24 -19.88 -9.49
CA CYS A 139 -2.59 -18.86 -8.51
C CYS A 139 -1.30 -18.25 -7.95
N VAL A 140 -1.12 -16.97 -8.18
CA VAL A 140 0.08 -16.20 -7.81
C VAL A 140 -0.27 -15.23 -6.70
N PHE A 141 0.34 -15.42 -5.55
CA PHE A 141 0.15 -14.60 -4.37
C PHE A 141 1.44 -13.83 -4.09
N THR A 142 1.38 -12.52 -4.26
CA THR A 142 2.53 -11.62 -4.04
C THR A 142 2.50 -11.02 -2.65
N VAL A 143 3.62 -10.47 -2.24
CA VAL A 143 3.81 -9.78 -0.95
C VAL A 143 4.24 -8.34 -1.17
N ASP A 144 4.04 -7.50 -0.14
CA ASP A 144 4.57 -6.14 -0.08
C ASP A 144 4.13 -5.27 -1.28
N GLU A 145 2.87 -5.46 -1.72
CA GLU A 145 2.25 -4.63 -2.75
C GLU A 145 2.13 -3.20 -2.24
N GLU A 146 1.57 -3.04 -1.04
CA GLU A 146 1.21 -1.78 -0.38
C GLU A 146 2.42 -0.87 -0.07
N ILE A 147 3.61 -1.40 -0.14
CA ILE A 147 4.87 -0.67 0.05
C ILE A 147 5.73 -0.60 -1.22
N GLY A 148 5.11 -0.84 -2.39
CA GLY A 148 5.74 -0.63 -3.69
C GLY A 148 5.92 -1.88 -4.54
N MET A 149 5.03 -2.87 -4.44
CA MET A 149 5.02 -4.09 -5.27
C MET A 149 6.34 -4.89 -5.20
N LEU A 150 6.96 -4.93 -4.00
CA LEU A 150 8.31 -5.52 -3.85
C LEU A 150 8.31 -7.02 -4.16
N GLY A 151 7.27 -7.74 -3.76
CA GLY A 151 7.10 -9.15 -4.07
C GLY A 151 6.97 -9.40 -5.58
N ALA A 152 6.15 -8.61 -6.26
CA ALA A 152 5.97 -8.71 -7.71
C ALA A 152 7.26 -8.40 -8.48
N ALA A 153 8.11 -7.50 -7.96
CA ALA A 153 9.42 -7.19 -8.55
C ALA A 153 10.43 -8.33 -8.34
N ALA A 154 10.27 -9.13 -7.28
CA ALA A 154 11.22 -10.18 -6.89
C ALA A 154 10.85 -11.58 -7.42
N ILE A 155 9.59 -11.82 -7.76
CA ILE A 155 9.08 -13.15 -8.12
C ILE A 155 9.70 -13.69 -9.41
N ASP A 156 10.11 -14.98 -9.39
CA ASP A 156 10.52 -15.68 -10.62
C ASP A 156 9.29 -16.16 -11.41
N CYS A 157 9.03 -15.51 -12.53
CA CYS A 157 7.93 -15.86 -13.43
C CYS A 157 8.26 -17.03 -14.39
N SER A 158 9.48 -17.59 -14.38
CA SER A 158 9.90 -18.66 -15.30
C SER A 158 9.06 -19.95 -15.20
N PRO A 159 8.48 -20.34 -14.04
CA PRO A 159 7.61 -21.49 -13.93
C PRO A 159 6.20 -21.29 -14.50
N LEU A 160 5.79 -20.03 -14.73
CA LEU A 160 4.44 -19.66 -15.20
C LEU A 160 4.31 -19.86 -16.71
N ARG A 161 3.16 -20.38 -17.13
CA ARG A 161 2.84 -20.66 -18.54
C ARG A 161 1.60 -19.94 -19.04
N SER A 162 0.74 -19.48 -18.12
CA SER A 162 -0.49 -18.77 -18.45
C SER A 162 -0.21 -17.50 -19.24
N ARG A 163 -1.09 -17.24 -20.21
CA ARG A 163 -1.10 -15.99 -21.03
C ARG A 163 -2.36 -15.17 -20.78
N ILE A 164 -3.23 -15.67 -19.92
CA ILE A 164 -4.43 -15.00 -19.44
C ILE A 164 -4.22 -14.81 -17.96
N MET A 165 -4.21 -13.57 -17.49
CA MET A 165 -4.10 -13.22 -16.09
C MET A 165 -5.34 -12.43 -15.67
N LEU A 166 -5.94 -12.85 -14.59
CA LEU A 166 -6.96 -12.12 -13.85
C LEU A 166 -6.32 -11.62 -12.57
N ASN A 167 -5.96 -10.34 -12.57
CA ASN A 167 -5.58 -9.62 -11.36
C ASN A 167 -6.89 -9.19 -10.69
N LEU A 168 -7.06 -9.56 -9.43
CA LEU A 168 -8.31 -9.37 -8.69
C LEU A 168 -8.24 -8.16 -7.74
N ASP A 169 -7.20 -7.38 -7.86
CA ASP A 169 -6.88 -6.20 -7.10
C ASP A 169 -7.48 -4.95 -7.77
N SER A 170 -8.81 -4.85 -7.72
CA SER A 170 -9.55 -3.74 -8.30
C SER A 170 -10.83 -3.47 -7.50
N GLU A 171 -11.06 -2.20 -7.11
CA GLU A 171 -12.13 -1.80 -6.21
C GLU A 171 -13.46 -1.46 -6.92
N ASP A 172 -13.40 -1.09 -8.20
CA ASP A 172 -14.58 -0.62 -8.93
C ASP A 172 -15.41 -1.78 -9.49
N GLU A 173 -16.62 -1.99 -8.95
CA GLU A 173 -17.54 -3.02 -9.41
C GLU A 173 -17.97 -2.77 -10.87
N GLY A 174 -17.95 -3.82 -11.68
CA GLY A 174 -18.38 -3.79 -13.07
C GLY A 174 -17.37 -3.23 -14.08
N TYR A 175 -16.15 -2.92 -13.64
CA TYR A 175 -15.07 -2.47 -14.51
C TYR A 175 -14.03 -3.56 -14.73
N LEU A 176 -13.54 -3.67 -15.97
CA LEU A 176 -12.38 -4.48 -16.33
C LEU A 176 -11.28 -3.54 -16.83
N LEU A 177 -10.24 -3.38 -16.01
CA LEU A 177 -9.07 -2.60 -16.39
C LEU A 177 -8.18 -3.44 -17.29
N VAL A 178 -7.88 -2.95 -18.50
CA VAL A 178 -7.09 -3.67 -19.51
C VAL A 178 -5.70 -3.09 -19.71
N SER A 179 -5.36 -2.04 -18.96
CA SER A 179 -4.05 -1.38 -19.02
C SER A 179 -3.77 -0.64 -17.71
N CYS A 180 -2.50 -0.36 -17.45
CA CYS A 180 -2.07 0.46 -16.33
C CYS A 180 -1.16 1.59 -16.79
N ALA A 181 -1.03 2.63 -15.96
CA ALA A 181 -0.03 3.67 -16.16
C ALA A 181 1.35 3.14 -15.72
N GLY A 182 2.40 3.58 -16.40
CA GLY A 182 3.77 3.40 -15.92
C GLY A 182 4.13 4.48 -14.90
N GLY A 183 5.08 4.17 -14.00
CA GLY A 183 5.62 5.11 -13.04
C GLY A 183 7.14 4.98 -12.91
N ALA A 184 7.77 6.01 -12.37
CA ALA A 184 9.16 5.97 -11.95
C ALA A 184 9.34 6.83 -10.70
N CYS A 185 10.07 6.33 -9.72
CA CYS A 185 10.55 7.09 -8.57
C CYS A 185 11.95 7.64 -8.84
N ALA A 186 12.16 8.92 -8.58
CA ALA A 186 13.46 9.56 -8.62
C ALA A 186 13.84 10.09 -7.24
N THR A 187 14.90 9.54 -6.65
CA THR A 187 15.45 10.04 -5.40
C THR A 187 16.64 10.95 -5.69
N CYS A 188 16.52 12.21 -5.33
CA CYS A 188 17.56 13.19 -5.49
C CYS A 188 18.33 13.37 -4.18
N HIS A 189 19.64 13.07 -4.19
CA HIS A 189 20.53 13.32 -3.07
C HIS A 189 21.27 14.64 -3.32
N ILE A 190 20.96 15.67 -2.54
CA ILE A 190 21.60 16.98 -2.63
C ILE A 190 22.60 17.08 -1.48
N PRO A 191 23.93 17.17 -1.76
CA PRO A 191 24.90 17.39 -0.70
C PRO A 191 24.69 18.77 -0.09
N VAL A 192 24.71 18.84 1.23
CA VAL A 192 24.59 20.09 1.98
C VAL A 192 25.85 20.30 2.81
N GLU A 193 26.29 21.54 2.89
CA GLU A 193 27.39 21.96 3.75
C GLU A 193 26.82 22.78 4.90
N TYR A 194 27.21 22.43 6.13
CA TYR A 194 26.81 23.17 7.32
C TYR A 194 27.90 24.16 7.70
N GLU A 195 27.50 25.39 7.99
CA GLU A 195 28.36 26.42 8.50
C GLU A 195 27.94 26.86 9.90
N ASN A 196 28.90 27.23 10.75
CA ASN A 196 28.60 27.85 12.04
C ASN A 196 28.24 29.31 11.79
N MET A 197 27.07 29.70 12.27
CA MET A 197 26.62 31.08 12.15
C MET A 197 27.16 31.90 13.32
N ALA A 198 27.72 33.08 13.00
CA ALA A 198 28.16 34.10 13.97
C ALA A 198 27.14 35.24 14.02
N GLY A 199 26.84 35.72 15.23
CA GLY A 199 25.91 36.81 15.44
C GLY A 199 24.64 36.44 16.20
N GLU A 200 23.82 37.41 16.53
CA GLU A 200 22.50 37.20 17.12
C GLU A 200 21.49 36.87 16.03
N LEU A 201 21.09 35.62 15.98
CA LEU A 201 20.12 35.15 15.00
C LEU A 201 18.81 34.77 15.71
N SER A 202 17.74 35.18 15.08
CA SER A 202 16.40 34.67 15.41
C SER A 202 16.06 33.45 14.55
N VAL A 203 15.52 32.41 15.19
CA VAL A 203 15.03 31.22 14.48
C VAL A 203 13.54 31.37 14.24
N VAL A 204 13.15 31.33 12.98
CA VAL A 204 11.75 31.41 12.56
C VAL A 204 11.32 30.04 12.00
N LYS A 205 10.20 29.56 12.49
CA LYS A 205 9.52 28.38 11.94
C LYS A 205 8.48 28.82 10.91
N ILE A 206 8.51 28.22 9.76
CA ILE A 206 7.51 28.39 8.70
C ILE A 206 6.77 27.06 8.54
N THR A 207 5.45 27.12 8.51
CA THR A 207 4.60 25.93 8.32
C THR A 207 3.60 26.21 7.21
N VAL A 208 3.54 25.32 6.23
CA VAL A 208 2.44 25.19 5.28
C VAL A 208 1.61 24.00 5.72
N ASP A 209 0.34 24.22 6.04
CA ASP A 209 -0.55 23.23 6.63
C ASP A 209 -2.00 23.41 6.14
N GLY A 210 -2.86 22.43 6.46
CA GLY A 210 -4.29 22.49 6.13
C GLY A 210 -4.61 22.20 4.66
N LEU A 211 -3.66 21.69 3.86
CA LEU A 211 -3.92 21.30 2.49
C LEU A 211 -4.61 19.92 2.44
N THR A 212 -5.40 19.68 1.38
CA THR A 212 -6.22 18.46 1.27
C THR A 212 -5.38 17.19 1.12
N GLY A 213 -4.22 17.27 0.45
CA GLY A 213 -3.44 16.06 0.13
C GLY A 213 -4.16 15.12 -0.83
N GLY A 214 -3.79 13.84 -0.81
CA GLY A 214 -4.42 12.78 -1.59
C GLY A 214 -3.43 11.90 -2.35
N HIS A 215 -3.93 10.87 -3.03
CA HIS A 215 -3.11 9.94 -3.79
C HIS A 215 -2.53 10.61 -5.04
N SER A 216 -1.20 10.52 -5.22
CA SER A 216 -0.48 11.19 -6.31
C SER A 216 -0.77 10.63 -7.71
N GLY A 217 -1.31 9.42 -7.80
CA GLY A 217 -1.78 8.78 -9.04
C GLY A 217 -3.22 9.19 -9.38
N VAL A 218 -4.19 8.56 -8.76
CA VAL A 218 -5.62 8.70 -9.11
C VAL A 218 -6.22 10.09 -8.85
N GLU A 219 -5.62 10.88 -7.94
CA GLU A 219 -6.13 12.21 -7.59
C GLU A 219 -5.29 13.36 -8.18
N ILE A 220 -4.22 13.08 -8.92
CA ILE A 220 -3.36 14.11 -9.52
C ILE A 220 -4.13 15.05 -10.45
N ILE A 221 -5.16 14.56 -11.12
CA ILE A 221 -6.03 15.35 -12.00
C ILE A 221 -6.81 16.43 -11.25
N LYS A 222 -6.98 16.32 -9.94
CA LYS A 222 -7.66 17.31 -9.09
C LYS A 222 -6.80 18.55 -8.81
N GLN A 223 -5.54 18.54 -9.26
CA GLN A 223 -4.58 19.64 -9.14
C GLN A 223 -4.47 20.23 -7.73
N ARG A 224 -4.49 19.35 -6.71
CA ARG A 224 -4.37 19.76 -5.32
C ARG A 224 -3.00 20.37 -5.04
N ALA A 225 -2.97 21.35 -4.14
CA ALA A 225 -1.73 21.98 -3.71
C ALA A 225 -0.83 20.96 -2.99
N ASN A 226 0.47 21.06 -3.27
CA ASN A 226 1.52 20.25 -2.64
C ASN A 226 2.29 21.14 -1.66
N ALA A 227 2.29 20.81 -0.38
CA ALA A 227 2.86 21.64 0.68
C ALA A 227 4.37 21.89 0.49
N ASP A 228 5.13 20.87 0.04
CA ASP A 228 6.56 21.02 -0.19
C ASP A 228 6.85 22.04 -1.29
N LYS A 229 6.08 22.00 -2.37
CA LYS A 229 6.19 22.97 -3.45
C LYS A 229 5.83 24.39 -3.01
N GLN A 230 4.79 24.53 -2.18
CA GLN A 230 4.39 25.86 -1.69
C GLN A 230 5.46 26.43 -0.76
N LEU A 231 5.97 25.62 0.18
CA LEU A 231 7.02 26.02 1.09
C LEU A 231 8.32 26.39 0.34
N ALA A 232 8.73 25.56 -0.62
CA ALA A 232 9.92 25.84 -1.42
C ALA A 232 9.79 27.14 -2.25
N ARG A 233 8.61 27.38 -2.84
CA ARG A 233 8.34 28.63 -3.59
C ARG A 233 8.33 29.85 -2.69
N LEU A 234 7.73 29.73 -1.51
CA LEU A 234 7.74 30.79 -0.50
C LEU A 234 9.18 31.18 -0.11
N LEU A 235 9.96 30.17 0.30
CA LEU A 235 11.36 30.37 0.66
C LEU A 235 12.19 30.97 -0.48
N TYR A 236 12.03 30.45 -1.69
CA TYR A 236 12.73 31.00 -2.87
C TYR A 236 12.40 32.46 -3.10
N ASN A 237 11.11 32.85 -3.02
CA ASN A 237 10.70 34.24 -3.24
C ASN A 237 11.19 35.15 -2.12
N ILE A 238 11.08 34.75 -0.86
CA ILE A 238 11.59 35.51 0.28
C ILE A 238 13.12 35.75 0.13
N GLY A 239 13.85 34.71 -0.31
CA GLY A 239 15.31 34.80 -0.49
C GLY A 239 15.78 35.81 -1.52
N ASN A 240 14.88 36.33 -2.39
CA ASN A 240 15.18 37.46 -3.29
C ASN A 240 15.11 38.82 -2.58
N ASP A 241 14.35 38.92 -1.50
CA ASP A 241 14.09 40.15 -0.77
C ASP A 241 14.85 40.25 0.56
N VAL A 242 15.00 39.08 1.27
CA VAL A 242 15.62 39.00 2.60
C VAL A 242 16.59 37.84 2.67
N SER A 243 17.78 38.05 3.22
CA SER A 243 18.76 37.00 3.45
C SER A 243 18.38 36.14 4.65
N TYR A 244 18.41 34.84 4.46
CA TYR A 244 18.21 33.85 5.55
C TYR A 244 19.14 32.66 5.36
N ARG A 245 19.27 31.82 6.41
CA ARG A 245 19.95 30.53 6.36
C ARG A 245 18.98 29.42 6.68
N LEU A 246 18.91 28.41 5.82
CA LEU A 246 18.08 27.24 6.05
C LEU A 246 18.71 26.34 7.13
N ILE A 247 17.97 26.10 8.21
CA ILE A 247 18.40 25.20 9.30
C ILE A 247 17.91 23.79 9.02
N SER A 248 16.62 23.67 8.71
CA SER A 248 16.01 22.38 8.33
C SER A 248 14.76 22.61 7.49
N ILE A 249 14.44 21.61 6.66
CA ILE A 249 13.19 21.56 5.90
C ILE A 249 12.70 20.12 5.88
N GLN A 250 11.41 19.94 6.04
CA GLN A 250 10.76 18.63 5.98
C GLN A 250 9.33 18.74 5.50
N GLY A 251 8.85 17.70 4.80
CA GLY A 251 7.48 17.58 4.33
C GLY A 251 7.28 16.27 3.59
N GLY A 252 6.00 15.91 3.38
CA GLY A 252 5.64 14.63 2.81
C GLY A 252 5.94 13.43 3.72
N LEU A 253 5.14 12.39 3.64
CA LEU A 253 5.30 11.16 4.43
C LEU A 253 5.52 9.94 3.52
N LYS A 254 4.89 9.94 2.35
CA LYS A 254 4.92 8.85 1.37
C LYS A 254 5.14 9.43 -0.03
N ASP A 255 5.84 8.71 -0.87
CA ASP A 255 6.13 9.11 -2.27
C ASP A 255 4.88 9.05 -3.16
N ASN A 256 3.89 8.23 -2.81
CA ASN A 256 2.60 8.15 -3.50
C ASN A 256 1.51 9.09 -2.93
N ALA A 257 1.84 9.95 -1.95
CA ALA A 257 0.90 10.90 -1.36
C ALA A 257 1.27 12.35 -1.64
N ILE A 258 0.29 13.17 -2.06
CA ILE A 258 0.49 14.62 -2.23
C ILE A 258 0.67 15.25 -0.83
N PRO A 259 1.81 15.89 -0.53
CA PRO A 259 2.06 16.48 0.78
C PRO A 259 1.03 17.52 1.16
N ASN A 260 0.39 17.34 2.32
CA ASN A 260 -0.58 18.28 2.88
C ASN A 260 0.00 19.22 3.94
N LYS A 261 1.23 18.93 4.40
CA LYS A 261 1.95 19.70 5.38
C LYS A 261 3.45 19.70 5.08
N ALA A 262 4.10 20.86 5.28
CA ALA A 262 5.55 21.03 5.20
C ALA A 262 6.02 22.07 6.20
N GLU A 263 7.24 21.94 6.70
CA GLU A 263 7.83 22.83 7.70
C GLU A 263 9.29 23.16 7.36
N ALA A 264 9.69 24.38 7.64
CA ALA A 264 11.09 24.80 7.60
C ALA A 264 11.46 25.61 8.84
N TYR A 265 12.71 25.49 9.24
CA TYR A 265 13.33 26.39 10.21
C TYR A 265 14.42 27.17 9.50
N VAL A 266 14.40 28.49 9.68
CA VAL A 266 15.38 29.41 9.11
C VAL A 266 15.99 30.30 10.18
N GLY A 267 17.28 30.59 10.05
CA GLY A 267 17.98 31.57 10.85
C GLY A 267 18.02 32.92 10.11
N ILE A 268 17.65 33.98 10.79
CA ILE A 268 17.53 35.35 10.23
C ILE A 268 18.23 36.30 11.19
N ASP A 269 18.92 37.33 10.66
CA ASP A 269 19.39 38.41 11.50
C ASP A 269 18.24 39.01 12.29
N SER A 270 18.42 39.22 13.60
CA SER A 270 17.34 39.64 14.49
C SER A 270 16.69 40.97 14.06
N ASP A 271 17.43 41.84 13.42
CA ASP A 271 16.93 43.11 12.89
C ASP A 271 16.06 42.96 11.61
N ASP A 272 16.17 41.83 10.92
CA ASP A 272 15.45 41.55 9.67
C ASP A 272 14.18 40.70 9.84
N VAL A 273 13.85 40.26 11.03
CA VAL A 273 12.70 39.36 11.29
C VAL A 273 11.38 39.99 10.82
N ASP A 274 11.13 41.26 11.14
CA ASP A 274 9.90 41.96 10.73
C ASP A 274 9.78 42.07 9.22
N ASN A 275 10.90 42.30 8.53
CA ASN A 275 10.96 42.36 7.09
C ASN A 275 10.69 40.96 6.46
N PHE A 276 11.27 39.93 7.04
CA PHE A 276 11.03 38.55 6.62
C PHE A 276 9.55 38.18 6.73
N VAL A 277 8.89 38.50 7.84
CA VAL A 277 7.47 38.25 8.05
C VAL A 277 6.61 38.98 7.00
N LYS A 278 6.89 40.24 6.76
CA LYS A 278 6.19 41.01 5.71
C LYS A 278 6.38 40.44 4.31
N CYS A 279 7.57 39.91 4.00
CA CYS A 279 7.81 39.23 2.74
C CYS A 279 7.03 37.89 2.67
N ALA A 280 6.93 37.15 3.76
CA ALA A 280 6.14 35.92 3.81
C ALA A 280 4.63 36.17 3.61
N GLU A 281 4.11 37.28 4.13
CA GLU A 281 2.71 37.71 3.92
C GLU A 281 2.41 38.16 2.49
N LYS A 282 3.42 38.62 1.75
CA LYS A 282 3.28 39.07 0.35
C LYS A 282 3.17 37.91 -0.65
N TYR A 283 3.80 36.78 -0.37
CA TYR A 283 3.91 35.65 -1.27
C TYR A 283 3.05 34.47 -0.87
#